data_3c0c80d12c975cf5659b12bb030e3a50
#
_entry.id   3c0c80d12c975cf5659b12bb030e3a50
#
_cell.length_a   1.000
_cell.length_b   1.000
_cell.length_c   1.000
_cell.angle_alpha   90.00
_cell.angle_beta   90.00
_cell.angle_gamma   90.00
#
_symmetry.space_group_name_H-M   'P 1'
#
loop_
_entity.id
_entity.type
_entity.pdbx_description
1 polymer ?
#
loop_
_entity_poly.entity_id
_entity_poly.type
_entity_poly.pdbx_seq_one_letter_code
_entity_poly.pdbx_strand_id
1 'polypeptide(L)'
;MPSAVVHPDVSVVITFHREGLLAHKSLLSLSRCRAAAERAGVGIEIVATLDRADAETQRIVRDFDAAGKPDVLLAVDVGDLGESRNNAIAHASGEWVLICDGDDYLSEDFIVRCVQSAGKYDERTILHPELIVMFDGWAAISWQPEDNDPAFHADCMLVCNPWNSCSFARRTTYTDVKYVRARPGESGFGYEDWHWNCETHAQGYSHRIASGTVHYVRKKSHGSLNQAHADGHALIHRTKLFDIAP
;
A
#
# COMPACT_ATOMS: atom_id res chain seq x y z
N MET A 1 -8.31 -1.26 -37.76
CA MET A 1 -7.35 -0.50 -36.95
C MET A 1 -7.20 -1.24 -35.63
N PRO A 2 -6.02 -1.67 -35.21
CA PRO A 2 -5.90 -2.19 -33.86
C PRO A 2 -6.33 -1.07 -32.89
N SER A 3 -7.26 -1.36 -31.96
CA SER A 3 -7.62 -0.43 -30.89
C SER A 3 -6.35 -0.13 -30.12
N ALA A 4 -6.05 1.15 -29.91
CA ALA A 4 -4.97 1.54 -29.02
C ALA A 4 -5.22 0.85 -27.67
N VAL A 5 -4.24 0.14 -27.15
CA VAL A 5 -4.30 -0.41 -25.80
C VAL A 5 -4.32 0.81 -24.88
N VAL A 6 -5.49 1.09 -24.30
CA VAL A 6 -5.62 2.16 -23.31
C VAL A 6 -5.00 1.60 -22.04
N HIS A 7 -3.82 2.10 -21.69
CA HIS A 7 -3.21 1.78 -20.40
C HIS A 7 -4.00 2.48 -19.30
N PRO A 8 -4.22 1.83 -18.15
CA PRO A 8 -4.83 2.49 -16.99
C PRO A 8 -3.91 3.59 -16.46
N ASP A 9 -4.53 4.62 -15.86
CA ASP A 9 -3.76 5.68 -15.19
C ASP A 9 -3.16 5.17 -13.88
N VAL A 10 -3.91 4.31 -13.16
CA VAL A 10 -3.58 3.83 -11.82
C VAL A 10 -3.71 2.31 -11.74
N SER A 11 -2.68 1.65 -11.23
CA SER A 11 -2.74 0.26 -10.77
C SER A 11 -2.92 0.22 -9.26
N VAL A 12 -4.02 -0.34 -8.79
CA VAL A 12 -4.22 -0.64 -7.37
C VAL A 12 -3.63 -2.01 -7.08
N VAL A 13 -2.56 -2.06 -6.30
CA VAL A 13 -1.92 -3.29 -5.85
C VAL A 13 -2.52 -3.67 -4.50
N ILE A 14 -3.13 -4.86 -4.43
CA ILE A 14 -3.73 -5.39 -3.20
C ILE A 14 -3.25 -6.82 -2.95
N THR A 15 -2.87 -7.12 -1.70
CA THR A 15 -2.34 -8.43 -1.32
C THR A 15 -3.27 -9.13 -0.35
N PHE A 16 -3.48 -10.44 -0.58
CA PHE A 16 -4.32 -11.30 0.24
C PHE A 16 -3.57 -12.52 0.72
N HIS A 17 -3.83 -12.92 1.98
CA HIS A 17 -3.28 -14.12 2.60
C HIS A 17 -4.39 -14.96 3.28
N ARG A 18 -4.95 -14.50 4.40
CA ARG A 18 -5.98 -15.19 5.20
C ARG A 18 -7.05 -14.21 5.70
N GLU A 19 -7.48 -13.32 4.84
CA GLU A 19 -8.45 -12.28 5.17
C GLU A 19 -9.88 -12.81 5.27
N GLY A 20 -10.20 -13.95 4.62
CA GLY A 20 -11.55 -14.49 4.60
C GLY A 20 -12.58 -13.45 4.14
N LEU A 21 -13.66 -13.27 4.89
CA LEU A 21 -14.71 -12.30 4.59
C LEU A 21 -14.22 -10.83 4.55
N LEU A 22 -13.07 -10.53 5.14
CA LEU A 22 -12.52 -9.16 5.09
C LEU A 22 -12.11 -8.80 3.67
N ALA A 23 -11.57 -9.76 2.89
CA ALA A 23 -11.24 -9.55 1.48
C ALA A 23 -12.45 -9.06 0.66
N HIS A 24 -13.65 -9.58 0.92
CA HIS A 24 -14.86 -9.12 0.27
C HIS A 24 -15.15 -7.64 0.57
N LYS A 25 -14.93 -7.20 1.80
CA LYS A 25 -15.15 -5.80 2.22
C LYS A 25 -14.16 -4.84 1.55
N SER A 26 -12.89 -5.24 1.45
CA SER A 26 -11.84 -4.45 0.77
C SER A 26 -12.15 -4.32 -0.72
N LEU A 27 -12.55 -5.41 -1.39
CA LEU A 27 -12.96 -5.36 -2.80
C LEU A 27 -14.21 -4.50 -3.02
N LEU A 28 -15.18 -4.48 -2.09
CA LEU A 28 -16.32 -3.56 -2.14
C LEU A 28 -15.88 -2.09 -2.00
N SER A 29 -14.88 -1.82 -1.16
CA SER A 29 -14.28 -0.48 -1.05
C SER A 29 -13.65 -0.07 -2.38
N LEU A 30 -12.87 -0.95 -3.01
CA LEU A 30 -12.27 -0.70 -4.32
C LEU A 30 -13.31 -0.55 -5.43
N SER A 31 -14.47 -1.23 -5.35
CA SER A 31 -15.58 -1.03 -6.28
C SER A 31 -16.08 0.42 -6.26
N ARG A 32 -16.19 1.01 -5.07
CA ARG A 32 -16.61 2.42 -4.91
C ARG A 32 -15.54 3.37 -5.44
N CYS A 33 -14.26 3.09 -5.14
CA CYS A 33 -13.15 3.88 -5.65
C CYS A 33 -13.10 3.84 -7.19
N ARG A 34 -13.27 2.67 -7.81
CA ARG A 34 -13.31 2.54 -9.27
C ARG A 34 -14.46 3.33 -9.88
N ALA A 35 -15.66 3.21 -9.33
CA ALA A 35 -16.82 3.97 -9.81
C ALA A 35 -16.61 5.50 -9.69
N ALA A 36 -15.96 5.98 -8.63
CA ALA A 36 -15.61 7.39 -8.49
C ALA A 36 -14.56 7.83 -9.50
N ALA A 37 -13.54 7.01 -9.74
CA ALA A 37 -12.48 7.26 -10.71
C ALA A 37 -13.02 7.31 -12.14
N GLU A 38 -13.88 6.36 -12.53
CA GLU A 38 -14.55 6.34 -13.83
C GLU A 38 -15.36 7.62 -14.08
N ARG A 39 -16.10 8.09 -13.07
CA ARG A 39 -16.82 9.38 -13.15
C ARG A 39 -15.88 10.58 -13.33
N ALA A 40 -14.66 10.47 -12.86
CA ALA A 40 -13.61 11.50 -12.98
C ALA A 40 -12.73 11.34 -14.23
N GLY A 41 -12.98 10.32 -15.05
CA GLY A 41 -12.19 10.01 -16.25
C GLY A 41 -10.80 9.41 -15.95
N VAL A 42 -10.63 8.76 -14.78
CA VAL A 42 -9.40 8.09 -14.37
C VAL A 42 -9.54 6.58 -14.60
N GLY A 43 -8.67 6.03 -15.43
CA GLY A 43 -8.61 4.59 -15.70
C GLY A 43 -7.92 3.83 -14.56
N ILE A 44 -8.53 2.74 -14.08
CA ILE A 44 -7.99 1.91 -12.99
C ILE A 44 -7.88 0.46 -13.41
N GLU A 45 -6.79 -0.19 -13.04
CA GLU A 45 -6.69 -1.64 -12.93
C GLU A 45 -6.47 -2.05 -11.48
N ILE A 46 -6.94 -3.24 -11.10
CA ILE A 46 -6.69 -3.85 -9.79
C ILE A 46 -5.82 -5.08 -10.02
N VAL A 47 -4.62 -5.07 -9.45
CA VAL A 47 -3.66 -6.18 -9.47
C VAL A 47 -3.64 -6.80 -8.10
N ALA A 48 -4.21 -8.00 -7.97
CA ALA A 48 -4.31 -8.71 -6.70
C ALA A 48 -3.32 -9.87 -6.62
N THR A 49 -2.72 -10.06 -5.46
CA THR A 49 -1.87 -11.22 -5.16
C THR A 49 -2.53 -12.08 -4.08
N LEU A 50 -2.63 -13.38 -4.33
CA LEU A 50 -2.99 -14.40 -3.36
C LEU A 50 -1.70 -15.10 -2.92
N ASP A 51 -1.12 -14.70 -1.79
CA ASP A 51 0.12 -15.30 -1.26
C ASP A 51 -0.21 -16.29 -0.16
N ARG A 52 -0.06 -17.60 -0.46
CA ARG A 52 -0.43 -18.68 0.46
C ARG A 52 -1.84 -18.51 1.03
N ALA A 53 -2.72 -17.93 0.22
CA ALA A 53 -4.07 -17.61 0.65
C ALA A 53 -4.85 -18.88 0.97
N ASP A 54 -5.62 -18.84 2.06
CA ASP A 54 -6.50 -19.94 2.40
C ASP A 54 -7.67 -20.11 1.39
N ALA A 55 -8.32 -21.24 1.43
CA ALA A 55 -9.37 -21.58 0.46
C ALA A 55 -10.56 -20.61 0.50
N GLU A 56 -10.89 -20.06 1.66
CA GLU A 56 -11.97 -19.08 1.81
C GLU A 56 -11.61 -17.76 1.13
N THR A 57 -10.44 -17.22 1.43
CA THR A 57 -9.92 -15.98 0.81
C THR A 57 -9.83 -16.15 -0.71
N GLN A 58 -9.24 -17.27 -1.18
CA GLN A 58 -9.14 -17.55 -2.62
C GLN A 58 -10.51 -17.55 -3.30
N ARG A 59 -11.51 -18.24 -2.71
CA ARG A 59 -12.86 -18.31 -3.25
C ARG A 59 -13.49 -16.92 -3.31
N ILE A 60 -13.41 -16.15 -2.24
CA ILE A 60 -13.99 -14.80 -2.17
C ILE A 60 -13.40 -13.89 -3.24
N VAL A 61 -12.07 -13.86 -3.39
CA VAL A 61 -11.41 -12.99 -4.36
C VAL A 61 -11.70 -13.43 -5.81
N ARG A 62 -11.71 -14.74 -6.10
CA ARG A 62 -11.99 -15.27 -7.45
C ARG A 62 -13.44 -15.07 -7.87
N ASP A 63 -14.37 -15.29 -6.93
CA ASP A 63 -15.82 -15.26 -7.19
C ASP A 63 -16.38 -13.82 -7.07
N PHE A 64 -15.56 -12.83 -6.71
CA PHE A 64 -16.03 -11.46 -6.58
C PHE A 64 -16.54 -10.94 -7.93
N ASP A 65 -17.81 -10.54 -7.97
CA ASP A 65 -18.51 -10.14 -9.19
C ASP A 65 -19.06 -8.71 -9.10
N ALA A 66 -18.15 -7.75 -9.01
CA ALA A 66 -18.46 -6.32 -9.01
C ALA A 66 -17.25 -5.51 -9.50
N ALA A 67 -17.37 -4.20 -9.60
CA ALA A 67 -16.31 -3.31 -10.11
C ALA A 67 -14.96 -3.40 -9.36
N GLY A 68 -14.93 -3.94 -8.14
CA GLY A 68 -13.70 -4.22 -7.40
C GLY A 68 -13.04 -5.56 -7.72
N LYS A 69 -13.59 -6.33 -8.69
CA LYS A 69 -12.96 -7.57 -9.16
C LYS A 69 -11.55 -7.26 -9.70
N PRO A 70 -10.54 -8.06 -9.30
CA PRO A 70 -9.18 -7.90 -9.84
C PRO A 70 -9.16 -8.10 -11.36
N ASP A 71 -8.48 -7.19 -12.06
CA ASP A 71 -8.19 -7.32 -13.50
C ASP A 71 -7.04 -8.30 -13.73
N VAL A 72 -6.08 -8.31 -12.80
CA VAL A 72 -4.97 -9.26 -12.76
C VAL A 72 -4.97 -9.96 -11.40
N LEU A 73 -4.99 -11.28 -11.41
CA LEU A 73 -4.97 -12.10 -10.20
C LEU A 73 -3.78 -13.06 -10.23
N LEU A 74 -2.85 -12.88 -9.30
CA LEU A 74 -1.64 -13.67 -9.16
C LEU A 74 -1.77 -14.62 -7.97
N ALA A 75 -1.42 -15.89 -8.16
CA ALA A 75 -1.24 -16.83 -7.06
C ALA A 75 0.26 -17.07 -6.87
N VAL A 76 0.77 -16.75 -5.70
CA VAL A 76 2.19 -16.87 -5.37
C VAL A 76 2.39 -17.66 -4.06
N ASP A 77 3.58 -18.17 -3.86
CA ASP A 77 3.97 -18.93 -2.65
C ASP A 77 5.28 -18.36 -2.11
N VAL A 78 5.27 -17.05 -1.85
CA VAL A 78 6.46 -16.36 -1.33
C VAL A 78 6.43 -16.24 0.20
N GLY A 79 5.24 -16.12 0.80
CA GLY A 79 5.05 -16.03 2.25
C GLY A 79 5.74 -14.80 2.85
N ASP A 80 5.70 -13.70 2.12
CA ASP A 80 6.34 -12.44 2.48
C ASP A 80 5.59 -11.28 1.84
N LEU A 81 5.15 -10.31 2.64
CA LEU A 81 4.30 -9.22 2.18
C LEU A 81 5.02 -8.29 1.20
N GLY A 82 6.29 -7.97 1.46
CA GLY A 82 7.10 -7.14 0.57
C GLY A 82 7.32 -7.79 -0.80
N GLU A 83 7.65 -9.09 -0.81
CA GLU A 83 7.78 -9.85 -2.07
C GLU A 83 6.43 -9.99 -2.79
N SER A 84 5.32 -10.18 -2.07
CA SER A 84 3.97 -10.23 -2.67
C SER A 84 3.61 -8.91 -3.34
N ARG A 85 3.90 -7.76 -2.70
CA ARG A 85 3.72 -6.43 -3.30
C ARG A 85 4.60 -6.26 -4.54
N ASN A 86 5.89 -6.61 -4.46
CA ASN A 86 6.81 -6.52 -5.60
C ASN A 86 6.33 -7.37 -6.79
N ASN A 87 5.79 -8.57 -6.54
CA ASN A 87 5.20 -9.41 -7.59
C ASN A 87 4.01 -8.72 -8.27
N ALA A 88 3.09 -8.13 -7.51
CA ALA A 88 1.96 -7.42 -8.08
C ALA A 88 2.41 -6.17 -8.86
N ILE A 89 3.35 -5.38 -8.33
CA ILE A 89 3.90 -4.19 -8.98
C ILE A 89 4.54 -4.55 -10.34
N ALA A 90 5.22 -5.70 -10.43
CA ALA A 90 5.81 -6.17 -11.68
C ALA A 90 4.77 -6.46 -12.79
N HIS A 91 3.51 -6.69 -12.43
CA HIS A 91 2.39 -6.91 -13.35
C HIS A 91 1.50 -5.66 -13.53
N ALA A 92 1.77 -4.61 -12.78
CA ALA A 92 1.08 -3.33 -12.89
C ALA A 92 1.45 -2.63 -14.20
N SER A 93 0.46 -2.08 -14.91
CA SER A 93 0.64 -1.38 -16.18
C SER A 93 0.36 0.12 -16.09
N GLY A 94 -0.28 0.58 -15.00
CA GLY A 94 -0.59 1.98 -14.76
C GLY A 94 0.65 2.85 -14.59
N GLU A 95 0.51 4.11 -14.88
CA GLU A 95 1.55 5.12 -14.65
C GLU A 95 1.81 5.30 -13.16
N TRP A 96 0.75 5.23 -12.37
CA TRP A 96 0.75 5.32 -10.91
C TRP A 96 0.41 3.98 -10.27
N VAL A 97 0.95 3.76 -9.09
CA VAL A 97 0.62 2.59 -8.26
C VAL A 97 0.10 3.08 -6.90
N LEU A 98 -1.01 2.49 -6.48
CA LEU A 98 -1.56 2.60 -5.12
C LEU A 98 -1.38 1.26 -4.41
N ILE A 99 -0.73 1.26 -3.25
CA ILE A 99 -0.61 0.08 -2.39
C ILE A 99 -1.77 0.05 -1.39
N CYS A 100 -2.42 -1.09 -1.28
CA CYS A 100 -3.54 -1.33 -0.36
C CYS A 100 -3.45 -2.73 0.26
N ASP A 101 -3.83 -2.85 1.52
CA ASP A 101 -3.88 -4.14 2.21
C ASP A 101 -5.26 -4.80 2.09
N GLY A 102 -5.30 -6.13 2.09
CA GLY A 102 -6.48 -6.94 1.77
C GLY A 102 -7.61 -6.92 2.80
N ASP A 103 -7.46 -6.22 3.91
CA ASP A 103 -8.43 -6.06 4.99
C ASP A 103 -8.76 -4.60 5.32
N ASP A 104 -8.16 -3.65 4.61
CA ASP A 104 -8.36 -2.23 4.79
C ASP A 104 -9.36 -1.63 3.78
N TYR A 105 -9.81 -0.39 4.03
CA TYR A 105 -10.74 0.33 3.16
C TYR A 105 -10.22 1.74 2.85
N LEU A 106 -10.68 2.28 1.73
CA LEU A 106 -10.36 3.63 1.26
C LEU A 106 -11.63 4.48 1.21
N SER A 107 -11.51 5.81 1.37
CA SER A 107 -12.61 6.72 1.04
C SER A 107 -12.94 6.61 -0.45
N GLU A 108 -14.21 6.84 -0.82
CA GLU A 108 -14.71 6.62 -2.18
C GLU A 108 -13.91 7.38 -3.25
N ASP A 109 -13.52 8.60 -2.95
CA ASP A 109 -12.79 9.49 -3.85
C ASP A 109 -11.26 9.44 -3.69
N PHE A 110 -10.74 8.46 -2.93
CA PHE A 110 -9.33 8.34 -2.58
C PHE A 110 -8.41 8.43 -3.79
N ILE A 111 -8.65 7.60 -4.81
CA ILE A 111 -7.79 7.53 -6.00
C ILE A 111 -7.86 8.82 -6.81
N VAL A 112 -9.05 9.39 -6.96
CA VAL A 112 -9.24 10.67 -7.66
C VAL A 112 -8.43 11.77 -6.98
N ARG A 113 -8.48 11.84 -5.65
CA ARG A 113 -7.71 12.83 -4.88
C ARG A 113 -6.19 12.61 -4.97
N CYS A 114 -5.75 11.35 -4.97
CA CYS A 114 -4.34 11.03 -5.19
C CYS A 114 -3.87 11.54 -6.57
N VAL A 115 -4.60 11.25 -7.63
CA VAL A 115 -4.27 11.72 -8.99
C VAL A 115 -4.25 13.26 -9.06
N GLN A 116 -5.25 13.92 -8.48
CA GLN A 116 -5.32 15.39 -8.43
C GLN A 116 -4.16 16.00 -7.60
N SER A 117 -3.76 15.35 -6.52
CA SER A 117 -2.64 15.79 -5.70
C SER A 117 -1.31 15.57 -6.40
N ALA A 118 -1.13 14.43 -7.06
CA ALA A 118 0.08 14.11 -7.82
C ALA A 118 0.39 15.13 -8.91
N GLY A 119 -0.63 15.71 -9.54
CA GLY A 119 -0.44 16.78 -10.53
C GLY A 119 0.15 18.08 -9.98
N LYS A 120 0.32 18.21 -8.67
CA LYS A 120 0.90 19.39 -8.00
C LYS A 120 2.37 19.22 -7.65
N TYR A 121 2.90 18.01 -7.75
CA TYR A 121 4.23 17.64 -7.29
C TYR A 121 5.08 17.06 -8.43
N ASP A 122 6.35 16.89 -8.18
CA ASP A 122 7.28 16.25 -9.11
C ASP A 122 7.14 14.69 -9.11
N GLU A 123 7.85 14.06 -10.04
CA GLU A 123 7.80 12.61 -10.24
C GLU A 123 8.40 11.80 -9.08
N ARG A 124 9.17 12.44 -8.19
CA ARG A 124 9.79 11.81 -7.03
C ARG A 124 8.98 12.02 -5.76
N THR A 125 7.68 12.27 -5.90
CA THR A 125 6.78 12.44 -4.77
C THR A 125 5.96 11.18 -4.50
N ILE A 126 5.93 10.78 -3.25
CA ILE A 126 5.11 9.70 -2.70
C ILE A 126 3.98 10.36 -1.91
N LEU A 127 2.75 9.99 -2.22
CA LEU A 127 1.57 10.49 -1.53
C LEU A 127 1.07 9.46 -0.52
N HIS A 128 0.74 9.95 0.66
CA HIS A 128 0.12 9.20 1.74
C HIS A 128 -1.30 9.69 2.01
N PRO A 129 -2.17 8.86 2.63
CA PRO A 129 -3.49 9.32 3.07
C PRO A 129 -3.33 10.47 4.07
N GLU A 130 -4.24 11.45 4.03
CA GLU A 130 -4.26 12.51 5.03
C GLU A 130 -4.64 11.98 6.41
N LEU A 131 -5.67 11.13 6.45
CA LEU A 131 -6.25 10.61 7.67
C LEU A 131 -6.23 9.09 7.70
N ILE A 132 -5.74 8.55 8.81
CA ILE A 132 -5.88 7.14 9.15
C ILE A 132 -6.98 7.01 10.20
N VAL A 133 -7.98 6.19 9.92
CA VAL A 133 -9.03 5.81 10.87
C VAL A 133 -8.84 4.34 11.21
N MET A 134 -8.38 4.08 12.42
CA MET A 134 -8.20 2.73 12.94
C MET A 134 -9.49 2.25 13.57
N PHE A 135 -9.90 1.01 13.30
CA PHE A 135 -11.15 0.45 13.77
C PHE A 135 -11.06 -1.05 14.04
N ASP A 136 -12.11 -1.64 14.61
CA ASP A 136 -12.28 -3.02 15.04
C ASP A 136 -11.62 -3.29 16.42
N GLY A 137 -10.44 -3.86 16.50
CA GLY A 137 -9.82 -4.24 17.79
C GLY A 137 -9.59 -3.07 18.75
N TRP A 138 -9.26 -1.89 18.23
CA TRP A 138 -9.22 -0.61 18.92
C TRP A 138 -9.40 0.54 17.93
N ALA A 139 -9.86 1.68 18.41
CA ALA A 139 -10.18 2.84 17.60
C ALA A 139 -9.22 3.99 17.86
N ALA A 140 -8.70 4.58 16.80
CA ALA A 140 -7.90 5.81 16.84
C ALA A 140 -8.00 6.55 15.52
N ILE A 141 -7.66 7.83 15.56
CA ILE A 141 -7.54 8.68 14.38
C ILE A 141 -6.13 9.28 14.42
N SER A 142 -5.45 9.28 13.28
CA SER A 142 -4.12 9.84 13.12
C SER A 142 -4.00 10.59 11.80
N TRP A 143 -3.47 11.80 11.84
CA TRP A 143 -3.03 12.54 10.65
C TRP A 143 -1.61 12.13 10.31
N GLN A 144 -1.34 11.97 9.02
CA GLN A 144 0.01 11.68 8.57
C GLN A 144 0.77 12.97 8.29
N PRO A 145 2.07 13.03 8.58
CA PRO A 145 2.87 14.24 8.35
C PRO A 145 3.31 14.36 6.89
N GLU A 146 3.63 15.56 6.46
CA GLU A 146 4.48 15.80 5.29
C GLU A 146 5.94 15.97 5.72
N ASP A 147 6.89 15.49 4.93
CA ASP A 147 8.32 15.56 5.29
C ASP A 147 8.90 16.99 5.17
N ASN A 148 8.19 17.93 4.55
CA ASN A 148 8.54 19.34 4.51
C ASN A 148 7.88 20.18 5.62
N ASP A 149 7.07 19.57 6.49
CA ASP A 149 6.55 20.25 7.67
C ASP A 149 7.73 20.63 8.59
N PRO A 150 7.83 21.88 9.06
CA PRO A 150 8.90 22.29 9.98
C PRO A 150 8.98 21.47 11.28
N ALA A 151 7.89 20.81 11.66
CA ALA A 151 7.86 19.92 12.82
C ALA A 151 8.31 18.48 12.51
N PHE A 152 8.48 18.14 11.23
CA PHE A 152 8.96 16.81 10.84
C PHE A 152 10.49 16.74 10.97
N HIS A 153 10.96 15.72 11.68
CA HIS A 153 12.38 15.40 11.77
C HIS A 153 12.59 13.92 11.40
N ALA A 154 13.40 13.65 10.40
CA ALA A 154 13.67 12.29 9.91
C ALA A 154 14.16 11.33 11.01
N ASP A 155 14.76 11.85 12.08
CA ASP A 155 15.17 11.06 13.25
C ASP A 155 14.00 10.32 13.92
N CYS A 156 12.74 10.78 13.74
CA CYS A 156 11.59 10.02 14.25
C CYS A 156 11.50 8.62 13.64
N MET A 157 12.03 8.44 12.43
CA MET A 157 12.06 7.16 11.73
C MET A 157 13.01 6.13 12.36
N LEU A 158 13.83 6.52 13.34
CA LEU A 158 14.58 5.58 14.18
C LEU A 158 13.68 4.79 15.14
N VAL A 159 12.52 5.34 15.49
CA VAL A 159 11.66 4.79 16.56
C VAL A 159 10.23 4.48 16.11
N CYS A 160 9.79 5.05 14.99
CA CYS A 160 8.45 4.80 14.45
C CYS A 160 8.40 5.01 12.94
N ASN A 161 7.44 4.36 12.27
CA ASN A 161 7.09 4.67 10.90
C ASN A 161 6.09 5.84 10.91
N PRO A 162 6.43 7.03 10.37
CA PRO A 162 5.52 8.17 10.37
C PRO A 162 4.36 7.99 9.38
N TRP A 163 4.54 7.14 8.36
CA TRP A 163 3.54 6.82 7.36
C TRP A 163 3.11 5.36 7.47
N ASN A 164 1.89 5.04 7.04
CA ASN A 164 1.45 3.65 6.98
C ASN A 164 1.81 2.99 5.63
N SER A 165 1.44 1.73 5.45
CA SER A 165 1.71 0.95 4.24
C SER A 165 1.03 1.50 2.99
N CYS A 166 -0.10 2.21 3.13
CA CYS A 166 -0.83 2.79 1.99
C CYS A 166 -0.06 3.97 1.40
N SER A 167 0.38 3.83 0.18
CA SER A 167 1.15 4.85 -0.54
C SER A 167 0.77 4.89 -2.00
N PHE A 168 0.84 6.09 -2.60
CA PHE A 168 0.56 6.34 -4.01
C PHE A 168 1.74 7.06 -4.63
N ALA A 169 2.36 6.48 -5.65
CA ALA A 169 3.52 7.06 -6.32
C ALA A 169 3.61 6.60 -7.78
N ARG A 170 4.53 7.17 -8.54
CA ARG A 170 4.89 6.65 -9.87
C ARG A 170 5.27 5.17 -9.76
N ARG A 171 4.87 4.35 -10.71
CA ARG A 171 5.25 2.93 -10.75
C ARG A 171 6.78 2.76 -10.74
N THR A 172 7.51 3.68 -11.36
CA THR A 172 8.97 3.71 -11.35
C THR A 172 9.55 3.81 -9.94
N THR A 173 8.93 4.56 -9.03
CA THR A 173 9.36 4.65 -7.62
C THR A 173 9.46 3.28 -6.97
N TYR A 174 8.46 2.41 -7.18
CA TYR A 174 8.45 1.06 -6.61
C TYR A 174 9.35 0.07 -7.34
N THR A 175 9.67 0.31 -8.62
CA THR A 175 10.66 -0.51 -9.34
C THR A 175 12.09 -0.13 -9.00
N ASP A 176 12.34 1.13 -8.70
CA ASP A 176 13.66 1.66 -8.32
C ASP A 176 13.98 1.36 -6.85
N VAL A 177 12.97 1.49 -5.97
CA VAL A 177 13.07 1.15 -4.55
C VAL A 177 12.07 0.03 -4.24
N LYS A 178 12.54 -1.20 -4.29
CA LYS A 178 11.71 -2.38 -4.01
C LYS A 178 11.50 -2.58 -2.52
N TYR A 179 10.37 -3.17 -2.15
CA TYR A 179 10.20 -3.69 -0.81
C TYR A 179 11.22 -4.78 -0.53
N VAL A 180 11.82 -4.76 0.65
CA VAL A 180 12.72 -5.82 1.12
C VAL A 180 11.91 -7.01 1.62
N ARG A 181 12.54 -8.17 1.58
CA ARG A 181 12.00 -9.37 2.19
C ARG A 181 12.05 -9.25 3.71
N ALA A 182 10.92 -9.46 4.37
CA ALA A 182 10.77 -9.32 5.81
C ALA A 182 10.14 -10.60 6.40
N ARG A 183 10.97 -11.53 6.86
CA ARG A 183 10.56 -12.77 7.53
C ARG A 183 11.05 -12.78 8.97
N PRO A 184 10.33 -12.13 9.91
CA PRO A 184 10.83 -11.96 11.27
C PRO A 184 11.17 -13.28 11.98
N GLY A 185 10.40 -14.35 11.74
CA GLY A 185 10.68 -15.67 12.30
C GLY A 185 11.95 -16.35 11.77
N GLU A 186 12.47 -15.93 10.62
CA GLU A 186 13.68 -16.49 10.01
C GLU A 186 14.88 -15.54 10.16
N SER A 187 14.66 -14.24 9.95
CA SER A 187 15.71 -13.23 9.85
C SER A 187 15.78 -12.27 11.05
N GLY A 188 14.74 -12.19 11.86
CA GLY A 188 14.58 -11.16 12.87
C GLY A 188 14.19 -9.78 12.31
N PHE A 189 13.99 -9.65 10.97
CA PHE A 189 13.60 -8.41 10.32
C PHE A 189 12.15 -8.44 9.88
N GLY A 190 11.46 -7.32 10.08
CA GLY A 190 10.06 -7.07 9.71
C GLY A 190 9.88 -5.66 9.17
N TYR A 191 8.63 -5.19 9.15
CA TYR A 191 8.25 -3.80 8.84
C TYR A 191 8.81 -3.33 7.50
N GLU A 192 8.48 -4.06 6.42
CA GLU A 192 8.93 -3.80 5.05
C GLU A 192 8.52 -2.42 4.53
N ASP A 193 7.37 -1.92 4.97
CA ASP A 193 6.85 -0.58 4.66
C ASP A 193 7.66 0.53 5.35
N TRP A 194 8.02 0.34 6.62
CA TRP A 194 8.86 1.27 7.34
C TRP A 194 10.27 1.35 6.71
N HIS A 195 10.87 0.20 6.41
CA HIS A 195 12.14 0.17 5.70
C HIS A 195 12.05 0.89 4.35
N TRP A 196 10.97 0.64 3.58
CA TRP A 196 10.76 1.27 2.28
C TRP A 196 10.64 2.80 2.39
N ASN A 197 9.92 3.29 3.40
CA ASN A 197 9.80 4.72 3.68
C ASN A 197 11.17 5.34 4.03
N CYS A 198 12.00 4.65 4.83
CA CYS A 198 13.36 5.09 5.12
C CYS A 198 14.23 5.16 3.86
N GLU A 199 14.19 4.13 3.02
CA GLU A 199 14.99 4.07 1.80
C GLU A 199 14.59 5.11 0.77
N THR A 200 13.29 5.35 0.59
CA THR A 200 12.80 6.37 -0.33
C THR A 200 13.17 7.77 0.15
N HIS A 201 13.00 8.05 1.44
CA HIS A 201 13.40 9.33 2.03
C HIS A 201 14.92 9.57 1.90
N ALA A 202 15.74 8.56 2.20
CA ALA A 202 17.21 8.63 2.05
C ALA A 202 17.66 8.86 0.59
N GLN A 203 16.86 8.42 -0.38
CA GLN A 203 17.14 8.64 -1.81
C GLN A 203 16.55 9.94 -2.34
N GLY A 204 15.99 10.80 -1.47
CA GLY A 204 15.48 12.12 -1.83
C GLY A 204 14.11 12.12 -2.48
N TYR A 205 13.29 11.09 -2.26
CA TYR A 205 11.88 11.16 -2.56
C TYR A 205 11.17 12.01 -1.50
N SER A 206 10.23 12.83 -1.96
CA SER A 206 9.39 13.63 -1.07
C SER A 206 8.17 12.87 -0.63
N HIS A 207 7.82 12.97 0.65
CA HIS A 207 6.62 12.36 1.22
C HIS A 207 5.58 13.43 1.50
N ARG A 208 4.44 13.40 0.82
CA ARG A 208 3.36 14.39 0.86
C ARG A 208 2.02 13.73 1.14
N ILE A 209 1.03 14.55 1.40
CA ILE A 209 -0.32 14.13 1.71
C ILE A 209 -1.26 14.36 0.52
N ALA A 210 -2.04 13.34 0.19
CA ALA A 210 -3.19 13.50 -0.68
C ALA A 210 -4.37 14.03 0.13
N SER A 211 -4.58 15.35 0.09
CA SER A 211 -5.59 16.01 0.93
C SER A 211 -7.00 15.49 0.70
N GLY A 212 -7.74 15.29 1.79
CA GLY A 212 -9.12 14.80 1.81
C GLY A 212 -9.24 13.28 1.69
N THR A 213 -8.13 12.55 1.69
CA THR A 213 -8.14 11.08 1.65
C THR A 213 -8.22 10.47 3.04
N VAL A 214 -8.97 9.37 3.14
CA VAL A 214 -9.09 8.60 4.39
C VAL A 214 -8.75 7.14 4.10
N HIS A 215 -7.82 6.60 4.85
CA HIS A 215 -7.51 5.17 4.88
C HIS A 215 -8.05 4.57 6.18
N TYR A 216 -8.94 3.60 6.06
CA TYR A 216 -9.54 2.90 7.20
C TYR A 216 -8.75 1.62 7.44
N VAL A 217 -7.94 1.62 8.48
CA VAL A 217 -7.03 0.53 8.86
C VAL A 217 -7.69 -0.37 9.89
N ARG A 218 -7.83 -1.63 9.54
CA ARG A 218 -8.37 -2.62 10.48
C ARG A 218 -7.33 -3.03 11.51
N LYS A 219 -7.68 -2.91 12.78
CA LYS A 219 -6.88 -3.41 13.90
C LYS A 219 -7.45 -4.74 14.38
N LYS A 220 -6.91 -5.84 13.84
CA LYS A 220 -7.32 -7.19 14.25
C LYS A 220 -6.91 -7.45 15.71
N SER A 221 -7.80 -8.09 16.47
CA SER A 221 -7.48 -8.56 17.84
C SER A 221 -6.49 -9.73 17.82
N HIS A 222 -6.44 -10.49 16.71
CA HIS A 222 -5.56 -11.65 16.53
C HIS A 222 -5.10 -11.76 15.06
N GLY A 223 -3.91 -12.33 14.85
CA GLY A 223 -3.39 -12.64 13.52
C GLY A 223 -2.93 -11.41 12.70
N SER A 224 -2.66 -10.29 13.36
CA SER A 224 -2.05 -9.12 12.72
C SER A 224 -0.55 -9.37 12.52
N LEU A 225 -0.05 -9.11 11.31
CA LEU A 225 1.38 -9.19 11.01
C LEU A 225 2.17 -8.18 11.85
N ASN A 226 1.63 -6.98 12.04
CA ASN A 226 2.26 -5.94 12.87
C ASN A 226 2.39 -6.40 14.32
N GLN A 227 1.35 -7.08 14.88
CA GLN A 227 1.44 -7.66 16.22
C GLN A 227 2.50 -8.77 16.27
N ALA A 228 2.55 -9.63 15.25
CA ALA A 228 3.57 -10.69 15.18
C ALA A 228 4.99 -10.13 15.09
N HIS A 229 5.20 -9.00 14.40
CA HIS A 229 6.48 -8.29 14.37
C HIS A 229 6.85 -7.76 15.77
N ALA A 230 5.90 -7.13 16.47
CA ALA A 230 6.13 -6.60 17.83
C ALA A 230 6.42 -7.71 18.83
N ASP A 231 5.64 -8.78 18.85
CA ASP A 231 5.81 -9.93 19.73
C ASP A 231 7.13 -10.68 19.46
N GLY A 232 7.55 -10.73 18.18
CA GLY A 232 8.81 -11.31 17.74
C GLY A 232 10.02 -10.39 17.90
N HIS A 233 9.85 -9.19 18.44
CA HIS A 233 10.90 -8.16 18.56
C HIS A 233 11.63 -7.90 17.22
N ALA A 234 10.87 -7.91 16.11
CA ALA A 234 11.43 -7.69 14.79
C ALA A 234 11.97 -6.27 14.66
N LEU A 235 13.08 -6.15 13.94
CA LEU A 235 13.71 -4.87 13.60
C LEU A 235 13.45 -4.57 12.11
N ILE A 236 13.60 -3.31 11.72
CA ILE A 236 13.73 -2.98 10.29
C ILE A 236 15.10 -3.40 9.79
N HIS A 237 15.22 -3.71 8.50
CA HIS A 237 16.54 -3.88 7.87
C HIS A 237 17.36 -2.61 7.99
N ARG A 238 18.68 -2.75 7.89
CA ARG A 238 19.58 -1.60 7.76
C ARG A 238 19.11 -0.71 6.59
N THR A 239 19.08 0.59 6.81
CA THR A 239 18.62 1.59 5.83
C THR A 239 19.69 2.65 5.62
N LYS A 240 19.78 3.17 4.40
CA LYS A 240 20.68 4.29 4.04
C LYS A 240 20.37 5.56 4.80
N LEU A 241 19.14 5.72 5.30
CA LEU A 241 18.74 6.92 6.05
C LEU A 241 19.62 7.16 7.29
N PHE A 242 20.09 6.08 7.91
CA PHE A 242 20.90 6.14 9.11
C PHE A 242 22.37 5.71 8.88
N ASP A 243 22.79 5.58 7.63
CA ASP A 243 24.20 5.36 7.34
C ASP A 243 24.97 6.66 7.65
N ILE A 244 25.76 6.60 8.69
CA ILE A 244 26.73 7.66 9.00
C ILE A 244 27.79 7.58 7.90
N ALA A 245 27.93 8.64 7.09
CA ALA A 245 29.05 8.73 6.17
C ALA A 245 30.36 8.67 6.98
N PRO A 246 31.34 7.88 6.55
CA PRO A 246 32.64 7.78 7.23
C PRO A 246 33.41 9.11 7.22
#